data_f65d7ad45fbde45b9d3265c6b57663e2
#
_entry.id   f65d7ad45fbde45b9d3265c6b57663e2
#
_cell.length_a   1.000
_cell.length_b   1.000
_cell.length_c   1.000
_cell.angle_alpha   90.00
_cell.angle_beta   90.00
_cell.angle_gamma   90.00
#
_symmetry.space_group_name_H-M   'P 1'
#
loop_
_entity.id
_entity.type
_entity.pdbx_description
1 polymer ?
#
loop_
_entity_poly.entity_id
_entity_poly.type
_entity_poly.pdbx_seq_one_letter_code
_entity_poly.pdbx_strand_id
1 'polypeptide(L)'
;MQFHLKSILLYLTVVLLPISCTSKKSDKEQNQYDWNTGSVVIVADSNLSYVLEQLIPIYENFYPAAEVSFKYTSEDIAISDFKNKRNTIIAIEKSLTADEIAVAAHNQDAKILENTFAYDAIAVIANKSFKDSVFVVENTVSYLTTATAAKLVFDNSKSGIARAIMQLSKTDPSVFKNAYSLNSVSDVLKYVSNNANAIGFIPYNLLSNRNEKEAQAIRANFKFLSVSYRDTITAISQESIAQQQYPLVRPISIYIGNCPDLAGQGFTNFLFKQQISKALLLSGLVPKNIPAREVNVTDEFNPEKTK
;
A
#
# COMPACT_ATOMS: atom_id res chain seq x y z
N MET A 1 -49.41 2.86 84.43
CA MET A 1 -49.44 2.36 83.02
C MET A 1 -48.85 3.43 82.09
N GLN A 2 -47.56 3.80 82.31
CA GLN A 2 -46.86 4.87 81.55
C GLN A 2 -45.39 4.58 81.23
N PHE A 3 -44.97 3.31 81.27
CA PHE A 3 -43.55 2.95 81.14
C PHE A 3 -43.22 2.24 79.81
N HIS A 4 -44.20 1.95 78.92
CA HIS A 4 -43.93 1.19 77.68
C HIS A 4 -43.87 2.03 76.43
N LEU A 5 -44.21 3.34 76.44
CA LEU A 5 -44.29 4.15 75.21
C LEU A 5 -42.96 4.85 74.87
N LYS A 6 -42.04 4.98 75.82
CA LYS A 6 -40.70 5.59 75.60
C LYS A 6 -39.68 4.64 75.00
N SER A 7 -39.89 3.33 75.19
CA SER A 7 -38.92 2.31 74.71
C SER A 7 -39.13 1.97 73.22
N ILE A 8 -40.32 2.22 72.63
CA ILE A 8 -40.62 1.94 71.21
C ILE A 8 -40.11 3.07 70.35
N LEU A 9 -39.98 4.29 70.86
CA LEU A 9 -39.52 5.44 70.08
C LEU A 9 -37.97 5.45 69.88
N LEU A 10 -37.24 4.71 70.71
CA LEU A 10 -35.78 4.64 70.65
C LEU A 10 -35.27 3.57 69.67
N TYR A 11 -36.11 2.62 69.31
CA TYR A 11 -35.76 1.56 68.33
C TYR A 11 -36.11 1.92 66.87
N LEU A 12 -36.87 3.01 66.66
CA LEU A 12 -37.27 3.40 65.29
C LEU A 12 -36.28 4.37 64.62
N THR A 13 -35.26 4.87 65.35
CA THR A 13 -34.29 5.83 64.83
C THR A 13 -32.96 5.20 64.36
N VAL A 14 -32.80 3.87 64.47
CA VAL A 14 -31.55 3.18 64.10
C VAL A 14 -31.57 2.51 62.73
N VAL A 15 -32.68 2.58 61.96
CA VAL A 15 -32.86 1.81 60.71
C VAL A 15 -32.77 2.71 59.46
N LEU A 16 -32.33 3.96 59.56
CA LEU A 16 -32.08 4.82 58.38
C LEU A 16 -30.57 5.10 58.22
N LEU A 17 -29.75 4.03 58.15
CA LEU A 17 -28.44 4.13 57.54
C LEU A 17 -28.66 4.09 55.99
N PRO A 18 -28.24 5.14 55.27
CA PRO A 18 -28.26 5.05 53.82
C PRO A 18 -27.23 3.95 53.44
N ILE A 19 -27.73 2.86 52.88
CA ILE A 19 -26.88 1.92 52.11
C ILE A 19 -26.42 2.73 50.94
N SER A 20 -25.32 3.48 51.13
CA SER A 20 -24.49 4.00 50.05
C SER A 20 -23.89 2.77 49.35
N CYS A 21 -24.60 2.23 48.39
CA CYS A 21 -23.99 1.39 47.38
C CYS A 21 -22.97 2.23 46.63
N THR A 22 -21.76 2.32 47.20
CA THR A 22 -20.59 2.53 46.36
C THR A 22 -20.52 1.33 45.44
N SER A 23 -21.13 1.45 44.26
CA SER A 23 -20.73 0.63 43.15
C SER A 23 -19.21 0.88 42.99
N LYS A 24 -18.40 0.03 43.59
CA LYS A 24 -17.06 -0.20 43.06
C LYS A 24 -17.31 -0.52 41.61
N LYS A 25 -17.11 0.46 40.72
CA LYS A 25 -16.69 0.15 39.36
C LYS A 25 -15.53 -0.83 39.60
N SER A 26 -15.77 -2.08 39.38
CA SER A 26 -14.72 -3.02 39.12
C SER A 26 -14.03 -2.41 37.92
N ASP A 27 -12.91 -1.77 38.13
CA ASP A 27 -11.87 -1.68 37.15
C ASP A 27 -11.49 -3.16 36.87
N LYS A 28 -12.37 -3.86 36.18
CA LYS A 28 -11.90 -4.85 35.25
C LYS A 28 -11.03 -4.01 34.33
N GLU A 29 -9.72 -4.04 34.57
CA GLU A 29 -8.78 -3.90 33.48
C GLU A 29 -9.31 -4.81 32.39
N GLN A 30 -10.16 -4.24 31.54
CA GLN A 30 -10.28 -4.72 30.20
C GLN A 30 -8.84 -4.56 29.71
N ASN A 31 -8.09 -5.66 29.72
CA ASN A 31 -6.95 -5.86 28.84
C ASN A 31 -7.56 -5.77 27.44
N GLN A 32 -7.93 -4.57 27.07
CA GLN A 32 -8.26 -4.20 25.72
C GLN A 32 -6.89 -4.22 25.06
N TYR A 33 -6.58 -5.34 24.41
CA TYR A 33 -5.43 -5.43 23.53
C TYR A 33 -5.53 -4.24 22.58
N ASP A 34 -4.74 -3.20 22.88
CA ASP A 34 -4.72 -2.03 22.04
C ASP A 34 -3.82 -2.33 20.84
N TRP A 35 -4.44 -2.67 19.74
CA TRP A 35 -3.81 -2.99 18.46
C TRP A 35 -2.95 -1.85 17.91
N ASN A 36 -3.00 -0.69 18.51
CA ASN A 36 -2.35 0.52 18.06
C ASN A 36 -1.34 1.05 19.09
N THR A 37 -0.66 0.14 19.78
CA THR A 37 0.44 0.45 20.72
C THR A 37 1.64 -0.43 20.43
N GLY A 38 2.84 0.05 20.82
CA GLY A 38 4.11 -0.66 20.62
C GLY A 38 4.77 -0.32 19.30
N SER A 39 5.85 -1.03 18.98
CA SER A 39 6.66 -0.79 17.78
C SER A 39 6.67 -2.01 16.87
N VAL A 40 6.72 -1.78 15.56
CA VAL A 40 6.84 -2.84 14.56
C VAL A 40 7.75 -2.40 13.40
N VAL A 41 8.54 -3.35 12.90
CA VAL A 41 9.33 -3.19 11.66
C VAL A 41 8.69 -4.05 10.58
N ILE A 42 8.24 -3.41 9.51
CA ILE A 42 7.65 -4.09 8.34
C ILE A 42 8.69 -4.12 7.24
N VAL A 43 8.98 -5.30 6.68
CA VAL A 43 9.88 -5.41 5.52
C VAL A 43 9.08 -5.13 4.26
N ALA A 44 9.57 -4.20 3.43
CA ALA A 44 8.84 -3.74 2.25
C ALA A 44 9.70 -3.74 0.98
N ASP A 45 9.06 -3.92 -0.17
CA ASP A 45 9.69 -3.64 -1.46
C ASP A 45 10.12 -2.18 -1.53
N SER A 46 11.35 -1.94 -1.97
CA SER A 46 11.92 -0.60 -2.11
C SER A 46 11.08 0.33 -2.99
N ASN A 47 10.35 -0.21 -3.94
CA ASN A 47 9.45 0.57 -4.82
C ASN A 47 8.23 1.15 -4.09
N LEU A 48 7.92 0.65 -2.89
CA LEU A 48 6.83 1.14 -2.05
C LEU A 48 7.26 2.26 -1.10
N SER A 49 8.56 2.57 -1.00
CA SER A 49 9.09 3.53 -0.02
C SER A 49 8.37 4.87 -0.07
N TYR A 50 8.20 5.41 -1.27
CA TYR A 50 7.54 6.70 -1.48
C TYR A 50 6.12 6.75 -0.89
N VAL A 51 5.34 5.69 -1.05
CA VAL A 51 3.96 5.62 -0.56
C VAL A 51 3.91 5.34 0.93
N LEU A 52 4.67 4.34 1.39
CA LEU A 52 4.59 3.88 2.78
C LEU A 52 5.09 4.93 3.76
N GLU A 53 6.16 5.66 3.41
CA GLU A 53 6.69 6.75 4.25
C GLU A 53 5.67 7.90 4.46
N GLN A 54 4.79 8.14 3.49
CA GLN A 54 3.73 9.14 3.63
C GLN A 54 2.59 8.69 4.56
N LEU A 55 2.42 7.39 4.76
CA LEU A 55 1.37 6.84 5.61
C LEU A 55 1.75 6.79 7.09
N ILE A 56 3.06 6.74 7.41
CA ILE A 56 3.57 6.71 8.79
C ILE A 56 3.05 7.91 9.60
N PRO A 57 3.30 9.17 9.20
CA PRO A 57 2.87 10.32 10.01
C PRO A 57 1.34 10.41 10.14
N ILE A 58 0.59 9.90 9.17
CA ILE A 58 -0.86 9.85 9.28
C ILE A 58 -1.26 8.83 10.35
N TYR A 59 -0.63 7.66 10.38
CA TYR A 59 -0.91 6.62 11.35
C TYR A 59 -0.54 7.07 12.77
N GLU A 60 0.66 7.58 12.98
CA GLU A 60 1.17 8.02 14.27
C GLU A 60 0.39 9.22 14.85
N ASN A 61 -0.15 10.08 13.99
CA ASN A 61 -1.04 11.16 14.44
C ASN A 61 -2.36 10.63 15.03
N PHE A 62 -2.88 9.51 14.52
CA PHE A 62 -4.07 8.85 15.08
C PHE A 62 -3.74 7.96 16.28
N TYR A 63 -2.55 7.39 16.31
CA TYR A 63 -2.12 6.40 17.30
C TYR A 63 -0.72 6.73 17.83
N PRO A 64 -0.58 7.76 18.67
CA PRO A 64 0.72 8.26 19.13
C PRO A 64 1.48 7.30 20.05
N ALA A 65 0.86 6.22 20.50
CA ALA A 65 1.50 5.14 21.25
C ALA A 65 2.00 3.98 20.40
N ALA A 66 1.84 4.07 19.08
CA ALA A 66 2.32 3.09 18.10
C ALA A 66 3.44 3.69 17.25
N GLU A 67 4.47 2.90 17.00
CA GLU A 67 5.59 3.25 16.13
C GLU A 67 5.69 2.21 15.00
N VAL A 68 5.65 2.68 13.74
CA VAL A 68 5.81 1.83 12.56
C VAL A 68 7.02 2.29 11.77
N SER A 69 7.89 1.36 11.44
CA SER A 69 9.03 1.62 10.59
C SER A 69 9.13 0.57 9.47
N PHE A 70 9.76 0.95 8.36
CA PHE A 70 9.96 0.06 7.22
C PHE A 70 11.43 -0.24 7.00
N LYS A 71 11.71 -1.52 6.70
CA LYS A 71 12.99 -1.96 6.19
C LYS A 71 12.84 -2.29 4.71
N TYR A 72 13.40 -1.46 3.85
CA TYR A 72 13.29 -1.62 2.41
C TYR A 72 14.31 -2.60 1.86
N THR A 73 13.87 -3.47 0.94
CA THR A 73 14.71 -4.45 0.23
C THR A 73 14.08 -4.77 -1.13
N SER A 74 14.71 -5.63 -1.93
CA SER A 74 14.05 -6.13 -3.14
C SER A 74 12.93 -7.10 -2.80
N GLU A 75 11.90 -7.12 -3.63
CA GLU A 75 10.71 -7.96 -3.45
C GLU A 75 11.05 -9.44 -3.26
N ASP A 76 11.99 -9.98 -4.05
CA ASP A 76 12.43 -11.38 -3.92
C ASP A 76 13.06 -11.69 -2.57
N ILE A 77 13.85 -10.75 -2.01
CA ILE A 77 14.45 -10.89 -0.68
C ILE A 77 13.36 -10.83 0.39
N ALA A 78 12.43 -9.86 0.30
CA ALA A 78 11.31 -9.74 1.23
C ALA A 78 10.50 -11.04 1.31
N ILE A 79 10.15 -11.62 0.15
CA ILE A 79 9.39 -12.87 0.05
C ILE A 79 10.22 -14.06 0.58
N SER A 80 11.50 -14.15 0.21
CA SER A 80 12.38 -15.22 0.69
C SER A 80 12.52 -15.21 2.21
N ASP A 81 12.72 -14.03 2.79
CA ASP A 81 12.86 -13.87 4.23
C ASP A 81 11.55 -14.14 4.97
N PHE A 82 10.40 -13.77 4.38
CA PHE A 82 9.08 -14.08 4.92
C PHE A 82 8.80 -15.59 4.92
N LYS A 83 9.09 -16.27 3.82
CA LYS A 83 8.96 -17.73 3.72
C LYS A 83 9.86 -18.47 4.71
N ASN A 84 11.02 -17.91 5.05
CA ASN A 84 11.99 -18.53 5.97
C ASN A 84 11.86 -18.00 7.42
N LYS A 85 10.74 -17.39 7.78
CA LYS A 85 10.47 -16.86 9.14
C LYS A 85 11.49 -15.83 9.64
N ARG A 86 12.19 -15.16 8.74
CA ARG A 86 13.10 -14.04 9.11
C ARG A 86 12.35 -12.74 9.32
N ASN A 87 11.18 -12.63 8.68
CA ASN A 87 10.23 -11.53 8.83
C ASN A 87 8.83 -12.11 9.03
N THR A 88 8.01 -11.44 9.81
CA THR A 88 6.63 -11.85 10.11
C THR A 88 5.60 -10.99 9.41
N ILE A 89 6.00 -9.83 8.91
CA ILE A 89 5.17 -8.92 8.11
C ILE A 89 5.98 -8.42 6.92
N ILE A 90 5.38 -8.48 5.73
CA ILE A 90 5.95 -7.89 4.51
C ILE A 90 4.92 -7.10 3.73
N ALA A 91 5.38 -6.03 3.05
CA ALA A 91 4.60 -5.25 2.09
C ALA A 91 5.22 -5.37 0.70
N ILE A 92 4.47 -5.86 -0.27
CA ILE A 92 4.95 -6.17 -1.64
C ILE A 92 3.91 -5.82 -2.70
N GLU A 93 4.37 -5.72 -3.95
CA GLU A 93 3.52 -5.36 -5.10
C GLU A 93 3.17 -6.58 -5.97
N LYS A 94 2.82 -7.69 -5.33
CA LYS A 94 2.28 -8.88 -6.00
C LYS A 94 1.40 -9.70 -5.06
N SER A 95 0.56 -10.56 -5.62
CA SER A 95 -0.02 -11.67 -4.86
C SER A 95 0.98 -12.82 -4.77
N LEU A 96 1.15 -13.37 -3.56
CA LEU A 96 1.91 -14.60 -3.36
C LEU A 96 1.17 -15.77 -3.99
N THR A 97 1.91 -16.70 -4.58
CA THR A 97 1.33 -17.94 -5.09
C THR A 97 0.85 -18.83 -3.95
N ALA A 98 -0.03 -19.78 -4.25
CA ALA A 98 -0.49 -20.76 -3.25
C ALA A 98 0.68 -21.52 -2.61
N ASP A 99 1.70 -21.87 -3.39
CA ASP A 99 2.91 -22.55 -2.89
C ASP A 99 3.74 -21.63 -1.98
N GLU A 100 3.92 -20.34 -2.33
CA GLU A 100 4.63 -19.37 -1.50
C GLU A 100 3.92 -19.18 -0.15
N ILE A 101 2.58 -19.13 -0.16
CA ILE A 101 1.75 -19.04 1.06
C ILE A 101 1.87 -20.32 1.88
N ALA A 102 1.79 -21.50 1.26
CA ALA A 102 1.89 -22.79 1.96
C ALA A 102 3.25 -22.96 2.65
N VAL A 103 4.34 -22.62 1.97
CA VAL A 103 5.69 -22.66 2.55
C VAL A 103 5.83 -21.68 3.71
N ALA A 104 5.33 -20.45 3.56
CA ALA A 104 5.38 -19.45 4.63
C ALA A 104 4.55 -19.91 5.85
N ALA A 105 3.34 -20.43 5.62
CA ALA A 105 2.44 -20.91 6.67
C ALA A 105 3.08 -22.07 7.46
N HIS A 106 3.68 -23.03 6.75
CA HIS A 106 4.38 -24.15 7.38
C HIS A 106 5.57 -23.69 8.24
N ASN A 107 6.43 -22.84 7.67
CA ASN A 107 7.66 -22.41 8.35
C ASN A 107 7.39 -21.46 9.53
N GLN A 108 6.33 -20.66 9.44
CA GLN A 108 5.95 -19.72 10.49
C GLN A 108 5.02 -20.34 11.53
N ASP A 109 4.51 -21.55 11.30
CA ASP A 109 3.49 -22.21 12.12
C ASP A 109 2.28 -21.28 12.34
N ALA A 110 1.79 -20.68 11.26
CA ALA A 110 0.71 -19.71 11.30
C ALA A 110 -0.06 -19.65 9.98
N LYS A 111 -1.33 -19.27 10.08
CA LYS A 111 -2.10 -18.89 8.90
C LYS A 111 -1.57 -17.55 8.37
N ILE A 112 -1.22 -17.50 7.09
CA ILE A 112 -0.83 -16.27 6.43
C ILE A 112 -2.08 -15.45 6.07
N LEU A 113 -2.09 -14.19 6.51
CA LEU A 113 -3.15 -13.23 6.18
C LEU A 113 -2.67 -12.34 5.04
N GLU A 114 -3.42 -12.33 3.94
CA GLU A 114 -3.20 -11.43 2.81
C GLU A 114 -4.15 -10.23 2.89
N ASN A 115 -3.59 -9.03 2.88
CA ASN A 115 -4.32 -7.78 2.96
C ASN A 115 -3.93 -6.87 1.80
N THR A 116 -4.55 -7.05 0.63
CA THR A 116 -4.41 -6.11 -0.49
C THR A 116 -5.17 -4.84 -0.15
N PHE A 117 -4.49 -3.69 -0.05
CA PHE A 117 -5.11 -2.42 0.32
C PHE A 117 -5.16 -1.40 -0.82
N ALA A 118 -4.30 -1.54 -1.83
CA ALA A 118 -4.26 -0.66 -2.99
C ALA A 118 -3.75 -1.37 -4.24
N TYR A 119 -3.83 -0.66 -5.36
CA TYR A 119 -3.24 -1.04 -6.64
C TYR A 119 -2.35 0.10 -7.13
N ASP A 120 -1.16 -0.25 -7.59
CA ASP A 120 -0.24 0.58 -8.35
C ASP A 120 -0.12 0.02 -9.77
N ALA A 121 0.69 0.66 -10.60
CA ALA A 121 1.00 0.19 -11.93
C ALA A 121 2.45 0.49 -12.31
N ILE A 122 2.93 -0.16 -13.36
CA ILE A 122 4.23 0.12 -13.93
C ILE A 122 4.05 1.11 -15.07
N ALA A 123 4.63 2.31 -14.93
CA ALA A 123 4.68 3.29 -16.00
C ALA A 123 5.84 2.95 -16.96
N VAL A 124 5.55 2.98 -18.25
CA VAL A 124 6.55 2.80 -19.30
C VAL A 124 6.97 4.17 -19.83
N ILE A 125 8.24 4.48 -19.68
CA ILE A 125 8.81 5.78 -20.04
C ILE A 125 9.88 5.63 -21.12
N ALA A 126 10.04 6.67 -21.92
CA ALA A 126 11.10 6.78 -22.91
C ALA A 126 11.65 8.21 -22.96
N ASN A 127 12.78 8.39 -23.63
CA ASN A 127 13.27 9.73 -23.95
C ASN A 127 12.24 10.47 -24.81
N LYS A 128 12.15 11.79 -24.69
CA LYS A 128 11.23 12.62 -25.49
C LYS A 128 11.41 12.47 -27.00
N SER A 129 12.63 12.18 -27.45
CA SER A 129 12.97 11.93 -28.86
C SER A 129 12.61 10.53 -29.35
N PHE A 130 12.16 9.64 -28.46
CA PHE A 130 11.77 8.28 -28.83
C PHE A 130 10.60 8.29 -29.82
N LYS A 131 10.72 7.56 -30.94
CA LYS A 131 9.78 7.65 -32.05
C LYS A 131 8.42 7.05 -31.72
N ASP A 132 8.41 5.86 -31.13
CA ASP A 132 7.19 5.13 -30.83
C ASP A 132 6.44 5.72 -29.65
N SER A 133 5.12 5.55 -29.62
CA SER A 133 4.25 6.01 -28.52
C SER A 133 3.61 4.83 -27.79
N VAL A 134 3.92 3.61 -28.21
CA VAL A 134 3.34 2.38 -27.67
C VAL A 134 4.46 1.38 -27.39
N PHE A 135 4.43 0.80 -26.20
CA PHE A 135 5.20 -0.39 -25.85
C PHE A 135 4.30 -1.62 -26.07
N VAL A 136 4.73 -2.54 -26.90
CA VAL A 136 4.00 -3.78 -27.20
C VAL A 136 4.60 -4.91 -26.36
N VAL A 137 3.79 -5.44 -25.43
CA VAL A 137 4.24 -6.47 -24.46
C VAL A 137 4.72 -7.74 -25.17
N GLU A 138 4.02 -8.15 -26.20
CA GLU A 138 4.34 -9.35 -26.98
C GLU A 138 5.70 -9.25 -27.71
N ASN A 139 6.18 -8.04 -27.95
CA ASN A 139 7.46 -7.78 -28.59
C ASN A 139 8.66 -7.78 -27.60
N THR A 140 8.46 -8.09 -26.34
CA THR A 140 9.52 -8.06 -25.31
C THR A 140 10.74 -8.91 -25.71
N VAL A 141 10.53 -10.11 -26.24
CA VAL A 141 11.62 -10.96 -26.74
C VAL A 141 12.42 -10.26 -27.83
N SER A 142 11.73 -9.61 -28.79
CA SER A 142 12.39 -8.88 -29.90
C SER A 142 13.23 -7.72 -29.36
N TYR A 143 12.74 -6.96 -28.38
CA TYR A 143 13.53 -5.90 -27.73
C TYR A 143 14.81 -6.44 -27.06
N LEU A 144 14.76 -7.65 -26.50
CA LEU A 144 15.88 -8.27 -25.78
C LEU A 144 16.89 -8.98 -26.67
N THR A 145 16.52 -9.37 -27.87
CA THR A 145 17.35 -10.21 -28.78
C THR A 145 17.84 -9.46 -30.01
N THR A 146 17.23 -8.34 -30.37
CA THR A 146 17.60 -7.56 -31.56
C THR A 146 18.53 -6.41 -31.17
N ALA A 147 19.74 -6.38 -31.69
CA ALA A 147 20.76 -5.39 -31.34
C ALA A 147 20.36 -3.93 -31.65
N THR A 148 19.51 -3.70 -32.65
CA THR A 148 19.01 -2.38 -33.06
C THR A 148 17.73 -1.97 -32.34
N ALA A 149 17.12 -2.88 -31.60
CA ALA A 149 15.89 -2.59 -30.85
C ALA A 149 16.18 -1.64 -29.64
N ALA A 150 15.12 -1.02 -29.15
CA ALA A 150 15.23 -0.21 -27.94
C ALA A 150 15.65 -1.08 -26.73
N LYS A 151 16.51 -0.52 -25.89
CA LYS A 151 16.95 -1.20 -24.66
C LYS A 151 15.89 -1.11 -23.59
N LEU A 152 15.48 -2.26 -23.06
CA LEU A 152 14.60 -2.33 -21.88
C LEU A 152 15.43 -2.14 -20.61
N VAL A 153 15.07 -1.16 -19.80
CA VAL A 153 15.86 -0.72 -18.63
C VAL A 153 15.03 -0.85 -17.36
N PHE A 154 15.57 -1.56 -16.38
CA PHE A 154 14.93 -1.85 -15.10
C PHE A 154 15.77 -1.34 -13.93
N ASP A 155 15.12 -1.07 -12.81
CA ASP A 155 15.73 -0.67 -11.54
C ASP A 155 16.64 -1.76 -10.96
N ASN A 156 16.25 -3.04 -11.17
CA ASN A 156 17.04 -4.19 -10.73
C ASN A 156 16.49 -5.47 -11.40
N SER A 157 17.36 -6.43 -11.63
CA SER A 157 16.95 -7.69 -12.30
C SER A 157 16.03 -8.59 -11.45
N LYS A 158 15.99 -8.34 -10.14
CA LYS A 158 15.15 -9.08 -9.17
C LYS A 158 13.98 -8.24 -8.66
N SER A 159 13.71 -7.09 -9.29
CA SER A 159 12.59 -6.24 -8.89
C SER A 159 11.25 -6.85 -9.28
N GLY A 160 10.22 -6.46 -8.55
CA GLY A 160 8.84 -6.79 -8.91
C GLY A 160 8.44 -6.27 -10.28
N ILE A 161 9.02 -5.14 -10.73
CA ILE A 161 8.80 -4.56 -12.06
C ILE A 161 9.35 -5.48 -13.16
N ALA A 162 10.61 -5.88 -13.06
CA ALA A 162 11.25 -6.78 -14.03
C ALA A 162 10.48 -8.11 -14.14
N ARG A 163 10.12 -8.69 -12.99
CA ARG A 163 9.34 -9.93 -12.95
C ARG A 163 7.96 -9.76 -13.58
N ALA A 164 7.24 -8.68 -13.32
CA ALA A 164 5.91 -8.44 -13.89
C ALA A 164 5.94 -8.38 -15.43
N ILE A 165 6.94 -7.68 -16.00
CA ILE A 165 7.12 -7.62 -17.46
C ILE A 165 7.46 -9.00 -18.02
N MET A 166 8.41 -9.72 -17.39
CA MET A 166 8.81 -11.07 -17.81
C MET A 166 7.62 -12.03 -17.81
N GLN A 167 6.80 -12.02 -16.76
CA GLN A 167 5.64 -12.89 -16.63
C GLN A 167 4.54 -12.53 -17.64
N LEU A 168 4.21 -11.24 -17.79
CA LEU A 168 3.15 -10.79 -18.69
C LEU A 168 3.50 -11.09 -20.15
N SER A 169 4.77 -10.86 -20.53
CA SER A 169 5.28 -11.15 -21.88
C SER A 169 5.58 -12.63 -22.12
N LYS A 170 5.50 -13.47 -21.08
CA LYS A 170 5.92 -14.89 -21.11
C LYS A 170 7.33 -15.10 -21.65
N THR A 171 8.21 -14.13 -21.38
CA THR A 171 9.61 -14.20 -21.79
C THR A 171 10.39 -15.19 -20.93
N ASP A 172 11.17 -16.05 -21.57
CA ASP A 172 12.03 -16.99 -20.86
C ASP A 172 13.07 -16.26 -19.99
N PRO A 173 13.30 -16.67 -18.74
CA PRO A 173 14.30 -16.04 -17.87
C PRO A 173 15.71 -15.95 -18.46
N SER A 174 16.10 -16.91 -19.31
CA SER A 174 17.41 -16.89 -19.98
C SER A 174 17.53 -15.75 -20.98
N VAL A 175 16.45 -15.44 -21.70
CA VAL A 175 16.36 -14.31 -22.62
C VAL A 175 16.23 -13.00 -21.87
N PHE A 176 15.47 -12.98 -20.76
CA PHE A 176 15.28 -11.78 -19.97
C PHE A 176 16.57 -11.26 -19.30
N LYS A 177 17.59 -12.09 -19.15
CA LYS A 177 18.93 -11.68 -18.69
C LYS A 177 19.58 -10.61 -19.59
N ASN A 178 19.12 -10.44 -20.83
CA ASN A 178 19.59 -9.40 -21.74
C ASN A 178 19.00 -8.01 -21.42
N ALA A 179 18.01 -7.93 -20.52
CA ALA A 179 17.48 -6.66 -20.04
C ALA A 179 18.55 -5.86 -19.29
N TYR A 180 18.52 -4.54 -19.47
CA TYR A 180 19.50 -3.68 -18.82
C TYR A 180 19.07 -3.36 -17.38
N SER A 181 19.78 -3.90 -16.41
CA SER A 181 19.47 -3.72 -14.99
C SER A 181 20.42 -2.71 -14.35
N LEU A 182 19.83 -1.77 -13.63
CA LEU A 182 20.50 -0.72 -12.86
C LEU A 182 20.35 -0.98 -11.35
N ASN A 183 20.62 0.01 -10.51
CA ASN A 183 20.57 -0.17 -9.06
C ASN A 183 19.36 0.50 -8.41
N SER A 184 18.70 1.44 -9.11
CA SER A 184 17.60 2.21 -8.58
C SER A 184 16.70 2.79 -9.69
N VAL A 185 15.51 3.21 -9.34
CA VAL A 185 14.60 3.94 -10.24
C VAL A 185 15.21 5.28 -10.69
N SER A 186 15.97 5.95 -9.81
CA SER A 186 16.70 7.17 -10.16
C SER A 186 17.72 6.93 -11.28
N ASP A 187 18.42 5.79 -11.25
CA ASP A 187 19.35 5.41 -12.31
C ASP A 187 18.63 5.11 -13.62
N VAL A 188 17.43 4.50 -13.56
CA VAL A 188 16.58 4.29 -14.75
C VAL A 188 16.21 5.64 -15.37
N LEU A 189 15.73 6.58 -14.59
CA LEU A 189 15.39 7.92 -15.07
C LEU A 189 16.61 8.58 -15.73
N LYS A 190 17.76 8.57 -15.06
CA LYS A 190 19.00 9.13 -15.58
C LYS A 190 19.45 8.44 -16.89
N TYR A 191 19.34 7.12 -16.96
CA TYR A 191 19.73 6.38 -18.15
C TYR A 191 18.81 6.70 -19.33
N VAL A 192 17.51 6.67 -19.13
CA VAL A 192 16.52 6.94 -20.19
C VAL A 192 16.62 8.38 -20.69
N SER A 193 16.89 9.36 -19.80
CA SER A 193 17.07 10.75 -20.21
C SER A 193 18.28 10.94 -21.15
N ASN A 194 19.33 10.14 -20.97
CA ASN A 194 20.57 10.24 -21.72
C ASN A 194 20.64 9.31 -22.95
N ASN A 195 19.65 8.43 -23.13
CA ASN A 195 19.66 7.44 -24.19
C ASN A 195 18.35 7.48 -24.99
N ALA A 196 18.40 8.00 -26.21
CA ALA A 196 17.24 8.17 -27.10
C ALA A 196 16.57 6.84 -27.46
N ASN A 197 17.29 5.72 -27.41
CA ASN A 197 16.81 4.37 -27.75
C ASN A 197 16.67 3.48 -26.50
N ALA A 198 16.10 4.04 -25.42
CA ALA A 198 15.82 3.31 -24.17
C ALA A 198 14.36 3.42 -23.76
N ILE A 199 13.82 2.31 -23.27
CA ILE A 199 12.50 2.21 -22.65
C ILE A 199 12.74 1.83 -21.17
N GLY A 200 12.31 2.68 -20.25
CA GLY A 200 12.42 2.47 -18.82
C GLY A 200 11.09 2.08 -18.20
N PHE A 201 11.16 1.33 -17.11
CA PHE A 201 10.00 0.90 -16.34
C PHE A 201 10.13 1.42 -14.92
N ILE A 202 9.13 2.18 -14.45
CA ILE A 202 9.14 2.81 -13.13
C ILE A 202 7.78 2.61 -12.42
N PRO A 203 7.71 2.66 -11.09
CA PRO A 203 6.44 2.65 -10.38
C PRO A 203 5.60 3.88 -10.74
N TYR A 204 4.30 3.71 -10.97
CA TYR A 204 3.43 4.83 -11.29
C TYR A 204 3.18 5.76 -10.11
N ASN A 205 3.27 5.24 -8.88
CA ASN A 205 3.11 6.05 -7.67
C ASN A 205 4.07 7.25 -7.61
N LEU A 206 5.26 7.18 -8.21
CA LEU A 206 6.19 8.30 -8.33
C LEU A 206 5.64 9.48 -9.15
N LEU A 207 4.63 9.22 -9.97
CA LEU A 207 4.09 10.23 -10.90
C LEU A 207 2.78 10.83 -10.40
N SER A 208 2.23 10.28 -9.36
CA SER A 208 0.82 10.37 -9.06
C SER A 208 0.46 11.68 -8.37
N ASN A 209 1.30 12.20 -7.49
CA ASN A 209 1.05 13.48 -6.87
C ASN A 209 1.41 14.62 -7.85
N ARG A 210 0.40 15.14 -8.54
CA ARG A 210 0.55 16.19 -9.57
C ARG A 210 1.16 17.49 -9.02
N ASN A 211 1.10 17.70 -7.72
CA ASN A 211 1.61 18.90 -7.06
C ASN A 211 3.07 18.77 -6.62
N GLU A 212 3.63 17.59 -6.70
CA GLU A 212 4.98 17.30 -6.29
C GLU A 212 5.98 17.67 -7.38
N LYS A 213 7.04 18.41 -7.01
CA LYS A 213 8.04 18.92 -7.96
C LYS A 213 8.75 17.78 -8.71
N GLU A 214 9.04 16.68 -8.03
CA GLU A 214 9.69 15.52 -8.64
C GLU A 214 8.79 14.83 -9.67
N ALA A 215 7.54 14.58 -9.34
CA ALA A 215 6.55 14.03 -10.26
C ALA A 215 6.33 14.94 -11.47
N GLN A 216 6.28 16.26 -11.25
CA GLN A 216 6.20 17.25 -12.34
C GLN A 216 7.45 17.21 -13.23
N ALA A 217 8.64 17.12 -12.65
CA ALA A 217 9.90 17.03 -13.40
C ALA A 217 9.94 15.75 -14.26
N ILE A 218 9.53 14.61 -13.71
CA ILE A 218 9.45 13.35 -14.48
C ILE A 218 8.46 13.49 -15.64
N ARG A 219 7.25 13.99 -15.38
CA ARG A 219 6.23 14.23 -16.43
C ARG A 219 6.72 15.18 -17.52
N ALA A 220 7.46 16.22 -17.13
CA ALA A 220 8.01 17.20 -18.04
C ALA A 220 9.17 16.67 -18.89
N ASN A 221 9.95 15.72 -18.40
CA ASN A 221 11.20 15.26 -19.03
C ASN A 221 11.10 13.96 -19.82
N PHE A 222 10.06 13.16 -19.61
CA PHE A 222 9.91 11.87 -20.26
C PHE A 222 8.66 11.79 -21.13
N LYS A 223 8.70 10.92 -22.14
CA LYS A 223 7.56 10.48 -22.90
C LYS A 223 6.98 9.24 -22.23
N PHE A 224 5.68 9.24 -21.98
CA PHE A 224 4.96 8.08 -21.44
C PHE A 224 4.41 7.28 -22.61
N LEU A 225 4.77 6.00 -22.67
CA LEU A 225 4.27 5.10 -23.68
C LEU A 225 2.96 4.47 -23.20
N SER A 226 1.97 4.39 -24.11
CA SER A 226 0.83 3.50 -23.90
C SER A 226 1.31 2.06 -23.99
N VAL A 227 0.61 1.14 -23.34
CA VAL A 227 0.94 -0.29 -23.38
C VAL A 227 -0.07 -1.03 -24.22
N SER A 228 0.44 -1.78 -25.20
CA SER A 228 -0.35 -2.71 -25.99
C SER A 228 -0.21 -4.11 -25.43
N TYR A 229 -1.33 -4.75 -25.18
CA TYR A 229 -1.40 -6.15 -24.76
C TYR A 229 -2.67 -6.79 -25.31
N ARG A 230 -2.54 -7.93 -26.00
CA ARG A 230 -3.66 -8.64 -26.68
C ARG A 230 -4.48 -7.69 -27.54
N ASP A 231 -3.81 -6.98 -28.45
CA ASP A 231 -4.40 -6.02 -29.41
C ASP A 231 -5.13 -4.81 -28.76
N THR A 232 -5.04 -4.65 -27.44
CA THR A 232 -5.62 -3.50 -26.75
C THR A 232 -4.52 -2.53 -26.32
N ILE A 233 -4.65 -1.26 -26.74
CA ILE A 233 -3.71 -0.19 -26.36
C ILE A 233 -4.33 0.63 -25.25
N THR A 234 -3.66 0.73 -24.11
CA THR A 234 -4.14 1.48 -22.96
C THR A 234 -3.07 2.46 -22.46
N ALA A 235 -3.44 3.71 -22.32
CA ALA A 235 -2.60 4.70 -21.65
C ALA A 235 -2.71 4.54 -20.12
N ILE A 236 -1.59 4.80 -19.43
CA ILE A 236 -1.59 4.75 -17.96
C ILE A 236 -2.34 5.94 -17.38
N SER A 237 -3.30 5.66 -16.52
CA SER A 237 -4.02 6.65 -15.72
C SER A 237 -4.60 5.97 -14.48
N GLN A 238 -4.91 6.76 -13.45
CA GLN A 238 -5.57 6.24 -12.26
C GLN A 238 -6.92 5.58 -12.60
N GLU A 239 -7.62 6.09 -13.60
CA GLU A 239 -8.87 5.52 -14.09
C GLU A 239 -8.65 4.15 -14.75
N SER A 240 -7.68 4.02 -15.68
CA SER A 240 -7.39 2.74 -16.34
C SER A 240 -6.87 1.67 -15.36
N ILE A 241 -6.21 2.10 -14.27
CA ILE A 241 -5.80 1.22 -13.17
C ILE A 241 -7.03 0.77 -12.37
N ALA A 242 -7.91 1.70 -11.99
CA ALA A 242 -9.12 1.41 -11.22
C ALA A 242 -10.07 0.46 -11.97
N GLN A 243 -10.16 0.61 -13.28
CA GLN A 243 -10.98 -0.23 -14.16
C GLN A 243 -10.29 -1.55 -14.56
N GLN A 244 -9.05 -1.80 -14.08
CA GLN A 244 -8.24 -2.97 -14.44
C GLN A 244 -8.01 -3.12 -15.95
N GLN A 245 -8.02 -2.02 -16.70
CA GLN A 245 -7.81 -2.00 -18.14
C GLN A 245 -6.34 -1.91 -18.50
N TYR A 246 -5.53 -1.27 -17.67
CA TYR A 246 -4.10 -1.17 -17.90
C TYR A 246 -3.41 -2.49 -17.57
N PRO A 247 -2.64 -3.09 -18.50
CA PRO A 247 -2.16 -4.46 -18.32
C PRO A 247 -1.05 -4.65 -17.28
N LEU A 248 -0.40 -3.57 -16.87
CA LEU A 248 0.70 -3.60 -15.90
C LEU A 248 0.27 -3.10 -14.50
N VAL A 249 -0.97 -3.35 -14.11
CA VAL A 249 -1.47 -3.09 -12.75
C VAL A 249 -0.90 -4.13 -11.79
N ARG A 250 -0.52 -3.70 -10.58
CA ARG A 250 -0.01 -4.55 -9.51
C ARG A 250 -0.77 -4.30 -8.21
N PRO A 251 -1.17 -5.35 -7.48
CA PRO A 251 -1.72 -5.18 -6.14
C PRO A 251 -0.62 -4.77 -5.16
N ILE A 252 -0.93 -3.90 -4.22
CA ILE A 252 -0.09 -3.65 -3.05
C ILE A 252 -0.71 -4.37 -1.86
N SER A 253 0.02 -5.36 -1.34
CA SER A 253 -0.47 -6.23 -0.29
C SER A 253 0.47 -6.27 0.91
N ILE A 254 -0.10 -6.29 2.12
CA ILE A 254 0.61 -6.66 3.34
C ILE A 254 0.27 -8.11 3.68
N TYR A 255 1.31 -8.91 3.87
CA TYR A 255 1.22 -10.29 4.34
C TYR A 255 1.67 -10.35 5.79
N ILE A 256 0.83 -10.97 6.63
CA ILE A 256 1.09 -11.18 8.05
C ILE A 256 1.14 -12.68 8.30
N GLY A 257 2.24 -13.13 8.89
CA GLY A 257 2.43 -14.47 9.39
C GLY A 257 2.30 -14.54 10.91
N ASN A 258 3.21 -15.28 11.56
CA ASN A 258 3.26 -15.36 13.01
C ASN A 258 3.84 -14.06 13.61
N CYS A 259 3.02 -13.02 13.66
CA CYS A 259 3.39 -11.71 14.19
C CYS A 259 2.78 -11.50 15.59
N PRO A 260 3.59 -11.47 16.65
CA PRO A 260 3.12 -11.18 17.99
C PRO A 260 2.83 -9.70 18.21
N ASP A 261 3.34 -8.81 17.34
CA ASP A 261 3.25 -7.37 17.51
C ASP A 261 1.89 -6.84 17.09
N LEU A 262 1.14 -6.33 18.05
CA LEU A 262 -0.20 -5.78 17.82
C LEU A 262 -0.16 -4.52 16.94
N ALA A 263 0.92 -3.72 17.03
CA ALA A 263 1.12 -2.54 16.21
C ALA A 263 1.10 -2.85 14.69
N GLY A 264 1.66 -4.01 14.29
CA GLY A 264 1.64 -4.43 12.89
C GLY A 264 0.25 -4.77 12.37
N GLN A 265 -0.57 -5.41 13.19
CA GLN A 265 -1.97 -5.69 12.87
C GLN A 265 -2.79 -4.40 12.88
N GLY A 266 -2.54 -3.50 13.85
CA GLY A 266 -3.16 -2.19 13.93
C GLY A 266 -2.88 -1.34 12.70
N PHE A 267 -1.62 -1.26 12.27
CA PHE A 267 -1.25 -0.56 11.04
C PHE A 267 -1.92 -1.16 9.80
N THR A 268 -1.93 -2.50 9.67
CA THR A 268 -2.60 -3.16 8.54
C THR A 268 -4.09 -2.83 8.49
N ASN A 269 -4.79 -2.87 9.63
CA ASN A 269 -6.20 -2.49 9.71
C ASN A 269 -6.44 -1.01 9.38
N PHE A 270 -5.48 -0.15 9.75
CA PHE A 270 -5.54 1.28 9.47
C PHE A 270 -5.50 1.58 7.97
N LEU A 271 -4.78 0.79 7.17
CA LEU A 271 -4.70 0.97 5.72
C LEU A 271 -6.05 0.89 5.00
N PHE A 272 -7.06 0.28 5.64
CA PHE A 272 -8.43 0.19 5.10
C PHE A 272 -9.37 1.31 5.57
N LYS A 273 -8.87 2.25 6.39
CA LYS A 273 -9.66 3.40 6.84
C LYS A 273 -9.90 4.39 5.69
N GLN A 274 -11.03 5.08 5.74
CA GLN A 274 -11.42 6.06 4.71
C GLN A 274 -10.38 7.18 4.51
N GLN A 275 -9.74 7.63 5.59
CA GLN A 275 -8.69 8.65 5.54
C GLN A 275 -7.50 8.19 4.69
N ILE A 276 -7.13 6.91 4.83
CA ILE A 276 -6.04 6.31 4.05
C ILE A 276 -6.45 6.15 2.59
N SER A 277 -7.68 5.70 2.33
CA SER A 277 -8.18 5.62 0.94
C SER A 277 -8.09 6.98 0.24
N LYS A 278 -8.40 8.09 0.93
CA LYS A 278 -8.22 9.44 0.38
C LYS A 278 -6.74 9.79 0.15
N ALA A 279 -5.87 9.46 1.09
CA ALA A 279 -4.42 9.70 0.94
C ALA A 279 -3.84 8.91 -0.22
N LEU A 280 -4.21 7.62 -0.37
CA LEU A 280 -3.81 6.77 -1.48
C LEU A 280 -4.27 7.31 -2.84
N LEU A 281 -5.51 7.81 -2.93
CA LEU A 281 -6.02 8.45 -4.16
C LEU A 281 -5.21 9.70 -4.51
N LEU A 282 -4.84 10.50 -3.52
CA LEU A 282 -4.02 11.71 -3.73
C LEU A 282 -2.58 11.36 -4.15
N SER A 283 -2.02 10.27 -3.61
CA SER A 283 -0.73 9.75 -4.06
C SER A 283 -0.80 8.93 -5.37
N GLY A 284 -1.97 8.92 -6.06
CA GLY A 284 -2.19 8.32 -7.38
C GLY A 284 -2.35 6.82 -7.43
N LEU A 285 -2.34 6.19 -6.27
CA LEU A 285 -2.72 4.81 -6.12
C LEU A 285 -4.24 4.64 -6.21
N VAL A 286 -4.68 3.45 -6.50
CA VAL A 286 -6.10 3.09 -6.43
C VAL A 286 -6.33 2.26 -5.17
N PRO A 287 -6.98 2.79 -4.13
CA PRO A 287 -7.31 2.00 -2.95
C PRO A 287 -8.26 0.87 -3.31
N LYS A 288 -8.13 -0.28 -2.66
CA LYS A 288 -9.05 -1.41 -2.86
C LYS A 288 -10.49 -1.02 -2.53
N ASN A 289 -10.68 -0.21 -1.49
CA ASN A 289 -11.97 0.32 -1.09
C ASN A 289 -12.03 1.79 -1.49
N ILE A 290 -12.61 2.08 -2.65
CA ILE A 290 -12.82 3.46 -3.11
C ILE A 290 -13.94 4.07 -2.26
N PRO A 291 -13.70 5.17 -1.51
CA PRO A 291 -14.74 5.81 -0.72
C PRO A 291 -15.83 6.36 -1.65
N ALA A 292 -17.09 6.16 -1.26
CA ALA A 292 -18.21 6.77 -1.97
C ALA A 292 -18.06 8.29 -2.00
N ARG A 293 -18.34 8.92 -3.13
CA ARG A 293 -18.43 10.38 -3.21
C ARG A 293 -19.71 10.82 -2.51
N GLU A 294 -19.58 11.46 -1.37
CA GLU A 294 -20.68 12.25 -0.80
C GLU A 294 -20.71 13.60 -1.54
N VAL A 295 -21.71 13.78 -2.39
CA VAL A 295 -21.99 15.08 -3.01
C VAL A 295 -22.98 15.78 -2.08
N ASN A 296 -22.48 16.64 -1.21
CA ASN A 296 -23.32 17.58 -0.48
C ASN A 296 -23.76 18.67 -1.48
N VAL A 297 -24.95 18.53 -2.01
CA VAL A 297 -25.59 19.62 -2.76
C VAL A 297 -26.06 20.64 -1.73
N THR A 298 -25.27 21.68 -1.53
CA THR A 298 -25.74 22.85 -0.77
C THR A 298 -26.61 23.68 -1.70
N ASP A 299 -27.90 23.83 -1.36
CA ASP A 299 -28.89 24.69 -2.05
C ASP A 299 -28.56 26.18 -1.88
N GLU A 300 -27.32 26.60 -1.66
CA GLU A 300 -26.92 27.97 -1.39
C GLU A 300 -26.81 28.86 -2.64
N PHE A 301 -27.08 28.37 -3.82
CA PHE A 301 -27.17 29.23 -4.99
C PHE A 301 -28.63 29.56 -5.34
N ASN A 302 -29.25 30.40 -4.48
CA ASN A 302 -30.54 31.04 -4.84
C ASN A 302 -30.20 32.49 -5.29
N PRO A 303 -30.20 32.78 -6.61
CA PRO A 303 -29.89 34.12 -7.13
C PRO A 303 -30.97 35.16 -6.87
N GLU A 304 -32.11 34.80 -6.23
CA GLU A 304 -33.22 35.71 -5.96
C GLU A 304 -33.16 36.42 -4.60
N LYS A 305 -32.13 36.20 -3.78
CA LYS A 305 -31.99 36.92 -2.49
C LYS A 305 -31.06 38.14 -2.53
N THR A 306 -30.65 38.60 -3.69
CA THR A 306 -29.96 39.86 -3.86
C THR A 306 -30.79 40.85 -4.66
N LYS A 307 -31.81 41.42 -4.00
CA LYS A 307 -32.43 42.68 -4.38
C LYS A 307 -32.58 43.53 -3.14
#